data_44efdfea51321465d7df18edc54aec4a
#
_entry.id   44efdfea51321465d7df18edc54aec4a
#
_cell.length_a   1.000
_cell.length_b   1.000
_cell.length_c   1.000
_cell.angle_alpha   90.00
_cell.angle_beta   90.00
_cell.angle_gamma   90.00
#
_symmetry.space_group_name_H-M   'P 1'
#
loop_
_entity.id
_entity.type
_entity.pdbx_description
1 polymer ?
#
loop_
_entity_poly.entity_id
_entity_poly.type
_entity_poly.pdbx_seq_one_letter_code
_entity_poly.pdbx_strand_id
1 'polypeptide(L)'
;PSRPGMVHQHAVGHVGSFYTVEQVRQLFEEVGNGSYLCLDPFNLGHVFTQGMVRHYFLTGDPFVRETTETIGDNLARLVEDRQFRFMGTTHCGRLTGWTLLALAAVYEMNFDDRFLGAMKILADDALADQDEVCGGWLIHPMAYDHCLCKSARHTGMAGFITAVLINGLSRYYLLSGDERLPDAIARAVTFLDNDTWREDWRDWRYTSCPATGPTHQPGVVMMAHVNGVRIAGKAEHLRVLRAAWETKFERLLETPKPGPGQGKAYSSLMYGCPETIGLLAKRS
;
A
#
# COMPACT_ATOMS: atom_id res chain seq x y z
N PRO A 1 -3.46 7.87 24.98
CA PRO A 1 -4.41 7.43 23.95
C PRO A 1 -5.50 6.58 24.59
N SER A 2 -6.73 6.71 24.08
CA SER A 2 -7.88 5.95 24.58
C SER A 2 -7.76 4.44 24.27
N ARG A 3 -6.82 4.05 23.42
CA ARG A 3 -6.56 2.68 23.03
C ARG A 3 -5.06 2.50 22.76
N PRO A 4 -4.36 1.63 23.49
CA PRO A 4 -2.95 1.34 23.25
C PRO A 4 -2.70 0.86 21.81
N GLY A 5 -1.59 1.27 21.23
CA GLY A 5 -1.22 0.90 19.84
C GLY A 5 -1.99 1.62 18.73
N MET A 6 -2.92 2.50 19.08
CA MET A 6 -3.63 3.28 18.07
C MET A 6 -2.75 4.40 17.53
N VAL A 7 -2.66 4.49 16.21
CA VAL A 7 -2.00 5.58 15.50
C VAL A 7 -3.05 6.66 15.18
N HIS A 8 -2.82 7.89 15.63
CA HIS A 8 -3.75 8.98 15.40
C HIS A 8 -3.72 9.44 13.93
N GLN A 9 -4.90 9.63 13.38
CA GLN A 9 -5.09 10.20 12.07
C GLN A 9 -4.64 11.66 12.04
N HIS A 10 -3.94 12.06 11.00
CA HIS A 10 -3.72 13.46 10.70
C HIS A 10 -4.89 14.03 9.89
N ALA A 11 -5.05 15.34 9.91
CA ALA A 11 -6.23 16.02 9.40
C ALA A 11 -6.50 15.83 7.91
N VAL A 12 -7.71 16.20 7.55
CA VAL A 12 -8.18 16.37 6.18
C VAL A 12 -7.13 17.06 5.31
N GLY A 13 -6.82 16.45 4.17
CA GLY A 13 -5.87 17.00 3.20
C GLY A 13 -4.39 16.77 3.52
N HIS A 14 -4.06 15.85 4.41
CA HIS A 14 -2.68 15.53 4.82
C HIS A 14 -1.93 16.72 5.43
N VAL A 15 -2.63 17.67 5.99
CA VAL A 15 -2.02 18.85 6.63
C VAL A 15 -2.13 18.70 8.14
N GLY A 16 -1.03 18.64 8.77
CA GLY A 16 -0.69 18.45 10.15
C GLY A 16 -1.57 19.00 11.28
N SER A 17 -2.86 18.76 11.27
CA SER A 17 -3.71 18.96 12.44
C SER A 17 -3.99 17.62 13.10
N PHE A 18 -3.82 17.54 14.39
CA PHE A 18 -4.09 16.34 15.18
C PHE A 18 -5.45 16.47 15.83
N TYR A 19 -6.27 15.45 15.72
CA TYR A 19 -7.57 15.35 16.36
C TYR A 19 -7.58 14.26 17.42
N THR A 20 -8.41 14.43 18.44
CA THR A 20 -8.73 13.33 19.34
C THR A 20 -9.57 12.28 18.62
N VAL A 21 -9.66 11.07 19.19
CA VAL A 21 -10.50 10.00 18.62
C VAL A 21 -11.96 10.44 18.50
N GLU A 22 -12.46 11.16 19.49
CA GLU A 22 -13.82 11.69 19.53
C GLU A 22 -14.04 12.71 18.41
N GLN A 23 -13.10 13.62 18.20
CA GLN A 23 -13.15 14.59 17.11
C GLN A 23 -13.12 13.91 15.73
N VAL A 24 -12.31 12.87 15.57
CA VAL A 24 -12.27 12.12 14.31
C VAL A 24 -13.59 11.38 14.07
N ARG A 25 -14.18 10.78 15.12
CA ARG A 25 -15.49 10.12 15.01
C ARG A 25 -16.59 11.11 14.64
N GLN A 26 -16.62 12.26 15.30
CA GLN A 26 -17.59 13.32 15.01
C GLN A 26 -17.48 13.78 13.56
N LEU A 27 -16.25 14.06 13.07
CA LEU A 27 -16.01 14.40 11.68
C LEU A 27 -16.47 13.30 10.70
N PHE A 28 -16.25 12.05 11.08
CA PHE A 28 -16.68 10.90 10.29
C PHE A 28 -18.21 10.79 10.19
N GLU A 29 -18.91 11.05 11.30
CA GLU A 29 -20.37 11.09 11.36
C GLU A 29 -20.95 12.27 10.57
N GLU A 30 -20.36 13.46 10.70
CA GLU A 30 -20.80 14.69 10.04
C GLU A 30 -20.60 14.66 8.52
N VAL A 31 -19.49 14.09 8.04
CA VAL A 31 -19.14 14.08 6.61
C VAL A 31 -19.72 12.83 5.90
N GLY A 32 -20.25 11.89 6.66
CA GLY A 32 -20.75 10.61 6.13
C GLY A 32 -19.66 9.65 5.69
N ASN A 33 -19.94 8.43 5.82
CA ASN A 33 -19.22 7.17 5.54
C ASN A 33 -17.89 7.20 4.77
N GLY A 34 -16.94 8.01 5.16
CA GLY A 34 -15.57 7.77 4.77
C GLY A 34 -15.25 7.73 3.29
N SER A 35 -15.89 8.58 2.49
CA SER A 35 -15.34 8.91 1.17
C SER A 35 -13.97 9.60 1.30
N TYR A 36 -13.57 9.95 2.50
CA TYR A 36 -12.25 10.46 2.83
C TYR A 36 -11.46 9.41 3.62
N LEU A 37 -10.46 8.86 2.99
CA LEU A 37 -9.46 8.00 3.62
C LEU A 37 -8.90 8.61 4.91
N CYS A 38 -8.84 9.93 4.96
CA CYS A 38 -8.36 10.70 6.09
C CYS A 38 -9.24 10.61 7.33
N LEU A 39 -10.46 10.12 7.22
CA LEU A 39 -11.41 10.00 8.33
C LEU A 39 -11.49 8.59 8.91
N ASP A 40 -10.62 7.68 8.47
CA ASP A 40 -10.45 6.40 9.15
C ASP A 40 -9.98 6.63 10.59
N PRO A 41 -10.83 6.39 11.61
CA PRO A 41 -10.52 6.74 12.99
C PRO A 41 -9.36 5.94 13.57
N PHE A 42 -8.89 4.92 12.89
CA PHE A 42 -7.80 4.05 13.30
C PHE A 42 -6.56 4.20 12.45
N ASN A 43 -6.63 5.05 11.43
CA ASN A 43 -5.51 5.38 10.53
C ASN A 43 -4.81 4.17 9.89
N LEU A 44 -5.56 3.12 9.59
CA LEU A 44 -4.99 1.87 9.08
C LEU A 44 -4.33 2.04 7.69
N GLY A 45 -4.73 3.04 6.94
CA GLY A 45 -4.11 3.40 5.66
C GLY A 45 -2.74 4.09 5.78
N HIS A 46 -2.25 4.35 7.00
CA HIS A 46 -1.02 5.10 7.26
C HIS A 46 -0.23 4.55 8.46
N VAL A 47 -0.25 3.26 8.68
CA VAL A 47 0.50 2.61 9.76
C VAL A 47 1.77 1.97 9.18
N PHE A 48 2.91 2.38 9.70
CA PHE A 48 4.22 1.96 9.23
C PHE A 48 5.11 1.57 10.41
N THR A 49 5.37 0.28 10.59
CA THR A 49 6.22 -0.25 11.67
C THR A 49 7.62 -0.63 11.21
N GLN A 50 7.83 -0.76 9.89
CA GLN A 50 9.11 -1.23 9.32
C GLN A 50 10.30 -0.37 9.74
N GLY A 51 10.14 0.96 9.78
CA GLY A 51 11.18 1.88 10.23
C GLY A 51 11.49 1.72 11.71
N MET A 52 10.46 1.48 12.53
CA MET A 52 10.61 1.25 13.98
C MET A 52 11.35 -0.06 14.24
N VAL A 53 11.00 -1.13 13.55
CA VAL A 53 11.69 -2.44 13.68
C VAL A 53 13.16 -2.32 13.27
N ARG A 54 13.47 -1.64 12.17
CA ARG A 54 14.86 -1.39 11.75
C ARG A 54 15.62 -0.56 12.78
N HIS A 55 14.99 0.47 13.35
CA HIS A 55 15.59 1.27 14.40
C HIS A 55 15.92 0.40 15.62
N TYR A 56 14.96 -0.43 16.07
CA TYR A 56 15.21 -1.37 17.17
C TYR A 56 16.37 -2.30 16.89
N PHE A 57 16.47 -2.90 15.70
CA PHE A 57 17.59 -3.79 15.35
C PHE A 57 18.95 -3.08 15.32
N LEU A 58 18.97 -1.79 15.01
CA LEU A 58 20.20 -1.00 15.00
C LEU A 58 20.63 -0.49 16.38
N THR A 59 19.68 -0.22 17.27
CA THR A 59 19.94 0.50 18.54
C THR A 59 19.68 -0.35 19.78
N GLY A 60 18.86 -1.41 19.68
CA GLY A 60 18.37 -2.16 20.83
C GLY A 60 17.40 -1.39 21.72
N ASP A 61 16.82 -0.27 21.25
CA ASP A 61 15.96 0.61 22.04
C ASP A 61 14.67 -0.13 22.49
N PRO A 62 14.52 -0.44 23.80
CA PRO A 62 13.39 -1.20 24.31
C PRO A 62 12.06 -0.44 24.18
N PHE A 63 12.07 0.89 24.24
CA PHE A 63 10.87 1.69 24.08
C PHE A 63 10.30 1.58 22.66
N VAL A 64 11.19 1.58 21.66
CA VAL A 64 10.76 1.39 20.25
C VAL A 64 10.20 0.00 20.03
N ARG A 65 10.85 -1.03 20.62
CA ARG A 65 10.35 -2.40 20.58
C ARG A 65 8.94 -2.52 21.16
N GLU A 66 8.77 -2.09 22.41
CA GLU A 66 7.48 -2.16 23.12
C GLU A 66 6.39 -1.39 22.41
N THR A 67 6.70 -0.19 21.91
CA THR A 67 5.76 0.61 21.11
C THR A 67 5.35 -0.11 19.84
N THR A 68 6.28 -0.73 19.14
CA THR A 68 6.04 -1.47 17.90
C THR A 68 5.17 -2.70 18.14
N GLU A 69 5.46 -3.47 19.19
CA GLU A 69 4.64 -4.61 19.61
C GLU A 69 3.21 -4.17 19.95
N THR A 70 3.06 -3.09 20.70
CA THR A 70 1.74 -2.53 21.05
C THR A 70 0.94 -2.11 19.82
N ILE A 71 1.58 -1.55 18.79
CA ILE A 71 0.93 -1.24 17.51
C ILE A 71 0.51 -2.55 16.82
N GLY A 72 1.39 -3.54 16.75
CA GLY A 72 1.10 -4.84 16.17
C GLY A 72 -0.10 -5.54 16.84
N ASP A 73 -0.14 -5.55 18.17
CA ASP A 73 -1.24 -6.10 18.96
C ASP A 73 -2.58 -5.43 18.65
N ASN A 74 -2.57 -4.10 18.53
CA ASN A 74 -3.78 -3.37 18.16
C ASN A 74 -4.25 -3.73 16.74
N LEU A 75 -3.32 -3.82 15.77
CA LEU A 75 -3.64 -4.20 14.40
C LEU A 75 -4.18 -5.64 14.32
N ALA A 76 -3.49 -6.60 14.94
CA ALA A 76 -3.92 -8.00 14.97
C ALA A 76 -5.32 -8.14 15.56
N ARG A 77 -5.58 -7.50 16.70
CA ARG A 77 -6.91 -7.49 17.32
C ARG A 77 -7.99 -6.90 16.42
N LEU A 78 -7.71 -5.79 15.72
CA LEU A 78 -8.67 -5.18 14.79
C LEU A 78 -9.03 -6.12 13.64
N VAL A 79 -8.06 -6.89 13.15
CA VAL A 79 -8.24 -7.90 12.12
C VAL A 79 -9.04 -9.10 12.66
N GLU A 80 -8.63 -9.67 13.80
CA GLU A 80 -9.25 -10.82 14.44
C GLU A 80 -10.72 -10.54 14.82
N ASP A 81 -10.98 -9.37 15.39
CA ASP A 81 -12.32 -8.92 15.79
C ASP A 81 -13.18 -8.48 14.60
N ARG A 82 -12.65 -8.48 13.37
CA ARG A 82 -13.37 -7.99 12.18
C ARG A 82 -13.94 -6.58 12.35
N GLN A 83 -13.24 -5.70 13.09
CA GLN A 83 -13.71 -4.34 13.37
C GLN A 83 -13.66 -3.41 12.17
N PHE A 84 -12.95 -3.80 11.11
CA PHE A 84 -12.86 -3.09 9.84
C PHE A 84 -13.15 -4.01 8.68
N ARG A 85 -13.69 -3.42 7.62
CA ARG A 85 -13.70 -4.05 6.31
C ARG A 85 -12.35 -3.76 5.64
N PHE A 86 -11.41 -4.67 5.79
CA PHE A 86 -10.13 -4.58 5.10
C PHE A 86 -10.29 -4.75 3.59
N MET A 87 -11.23 -5.58 3.16
CA MET A 87 -11.62 -5.75 1.77
C MET A 87 -13.10 -5.37 1.57
N GLY A 88 -13.50 -5.18 0.32
CA GLY A 88 -14.89 -4.85 -0.02
C GLY A 88 -15.26 -3.35 0.10
N THR A 89 -14.28 -2.44 0.17
CA THR A 89 -14.48 -0.98 0.15
C THR A 89 -13.51 -0.28 -0.80
N THR A 90 -13.76 0.98 -1.13
CA THR A 90 -12.94 1.76 -2.08
C THR A 90 -11.44 1.84 -1.70
N HIS A 91 -11.13 1.77 -0.41
CA HIS A 91 -9.75 1.88 0.10
C HIS A 91 -9.20 0.57 0.67
N CYS A 92 -9.93 -0.52 0.49
CA CYS A 92 -9.60 -1.83 1.05
C CYS A 92 -8.17 -2.29 0.76
N GLY A 93 -7.70 -2.16 -0.45
CA GLY A 93 -6.33 -2.57 -0.82
C GLY A 93 -5.26 -1.84 -0.02
N ARG A 94 -5.45 -0.55 0.26
CA ARG A 94 -4.51 0.25 1.06
C ARG A 94 -4.52 -0.14 2.52
N LEU A 95 -5.72 -0.32 3.11
CA LEU A 95 -5.85 -0.77 4.50
C LEU A 95 -5.23 -2.14 4.69
N THR A 96 -5.58 -3.08 3.82
CA THR A 96 -5.07 -4.45 3.86
C THR A 96 -3.57 -4.51 3.62
N GLY A 97 -3.07 -3.85 2.58
CA GLY A 97 -1.66 -3.92 2.20
C GLY A 97 -0.71 -3.30 3.22
N TRP A 98 -1.03 -2.12 3.76
CA TRP A 98 -0.20 -1.50 4.81
C TRP A 98 -0.28 -2.28 6.13
N THR A 99 -1.44 -2.81 6.49
CA THR A 99 -1.58 -3.64 7.69
C THR A 99 -0.78 -4.94 7.55
N LEU A 100 -0.80 -5.60 6.39
CA LEU A 100 0.06 -6.76 6.11
C LEU A 100 1.55 -6.41 6.29
N LEU A 101 2.00 -5.31 5.70
CA LEU A 101 3.40 -4.87 5.81
C LEU A 101 3.79 -4.50 7.24
N ALA A 102 2.88 -3.89 7.99
CA ALA A 102 3.11 -3.52 9.38
C ALA A 102 3.19 -4.77 10.28
N LEU A 103 2.25 -5.69 10.15
CA LEU A 103 2.25 -6.95 10.91
C LEU A 103 3.44 -7.84 10.56
N ALA A 104 3.83 -7.89 9.28
CA ALA A 104 5.01 -8.62 8.85
C ALA A 104 6.29 -8.11 9.53
N ALA A 105 6.45 -6.80 9.63
CA ALA A 105 7.62 -6.23 10.30
C ALA A 105 7.63 -6.56 11.81
N VAL A 106 6.48 -6.53 12.48
CA VAL A 106 6.39 -6.91 13.90
C VAL A 106 6.68 -8.40 14.08
N TYR A 107 6.12 -9.25 13.22
CA TYR A 107 6.42 -10.69 13.22
C TYR A 107 7.92 -10.97 13.08
N GLU A 108 8.59 -10.31 12.15
CA GLU A 108 10.03 -10.44 11.95
C GLU A 108 10.87 -9.99 13.16
N MET A 109 10.30 -9.15 14.02
CA MET A 109 10.98 -8.68 15.23
C MET A 109 10.89 -9.68 16.38
N ASN A 110 9.77 -10.39 16.53
CA ASN A 110 9.53 -11.22 17.71
C ASN A 110 9.05 -12.66 17.43
N PHE A 111 8.73 -12.97 16.18
CA PHE A 111 8.23 -14.29 15.73
C PHE A 111 6.97 -14.79 16.46
N ASP A 112 6.09 -13.86 16.87
CA ASP A 112 4.80 -14.23 17.45
C ASP A 112 3.81 -14.63 16.34
N ASP A 113 3.42 -15.89 16.33
CA ASP A 113 2.53 -16.51 15.33
C ASP A 113 1.16 -15.86 15.26
N ARG A 114 0.74 -15.12 16.27
CA ARG A 114 -0.50 -14.34 16.25
C ARG A 114 -0.51 -13.32 15.10
N PHE A 115 0.63 -12.66 14.84
CA PHE A 115 0.75 -11.72 13.73
C PHE A 115 0.67 -12.43 12.38
N LEU A 116 1.26 -13.62 12.28
CA LEU A 116 1.13 -14.45 11.07
C LEU A 116 -0.32 -14.89 10.85
N GLY A 117 -1.03 -15.25 11.92
CA GLY A 117 -2.46 -15.60 11.90
C GLY A 117 -3.33 -14.43 11.42
N ALA A 118 -3.10 -13.22 11.93
CA ALA A 118 -3.81 -12.01 11.49
C ALA A 118 -3.52 -11.69 10.01
N MET A 119 -2.26 -11.82 9.56
CA MET A 119 -1.92 -11.67 8.14
C MET A 119 -2.63 -12.68 7.24
N LYS A 120 -2.78 -13.92 7.72
CA LYS A 120 -3.52 -14.96 6.99
C LYS A 120 -4.97 -14.56 6.74
N ILE A 121 -5.65 -14.00 7.74
CA ILE A 121 -7.03 -13.50 7.62
C ILE A 121 -7.12 -12.44 6.52
N LEU A 122 -6.18 -11.49 6.51
CA LEU A 122 -6.14 -10.43 5.49
C LEU A 122 -5.85 -10.97 4.09
N ALA A 123 -4.97 -11.95 3.97
CA ALA A 123 -4.65 -12.59 2.70
C ALA A 123 -5.84 -13.41 2.17
N ASP A 124 -6.53 -14.15 3.04
CA ASP A 124 -7.73 -14.90 2.67
C ASP A 124 -8.83 -13.97 2.14
N ASP A 125 -9.08 -12.85 2.81
CA ASP A 125 -10.05 -11.84 2.37
C ASP A 125 -9.64 -11.23 1.00
N ALA A 126 -8.36 -10.92 0.82
CA ALA A 126 -7.87 -10.37 -0.43
C ALA A 126 -7.99 -11.37 -1.59
N LEU A 127 -7.68 -12.63 -1.36
CA LEU A 127 -7.81 -13.69 -2.36
C LEU A 127 -9.28 -13.94 -2.74
N ALA A 128 -10.19 -13.90 -1.76
CA ALA A 128 -11.62 -14.08 -1.99
C ALA A 128 -12.24 -12.94 -2.82
N ASP A 129 -11.71 -11.72 -2.68
CA ASP A 129 -12.22 -10.53 -3.35
C ASP A 129 -11.49 -10.22 -4.69
N GLN A 130 -10.44 -10.97 -5.03
CA GLN A 130 -9.72 -10.78 -6.30
C GLN A 130 -10.59 -11.26 -7.47
N ASP A 131 -10.80 -10.40 -8.47
CA ASP A 131 -11.52 -10.74 -9.68
C ASP A 131 -10.79 -11.83 -10.48
N GLU A 132 -11.47 -12.92 -10.77
CA GLU A 132 -10.89 -14.08 -11.45
C GLU A 132 -10.50 -13.80 -12.90
N VAL A 133 -11.20 -12.87 -13.57
CA VAL A 133 -11.01 -12.57 -14.99
C VAL A 133 -9.89 -11.56 -15.18
N CYS A 134 -9.93 -10.43 -14.48
CA CYS A 134 -8.95 -9.37 -14.66
C CYS A 134 -7.78 -9.43 -13.68
N GLY A 135 -7.92 -10.13 -12.56
CA GLY A 135 -6.88 -10.22 -11.52
C GLY A 135 -6.79 -8.99 -10.59
N GLY A 136 -7.65 -8.00 -10.78
CA GLY A 136 -7.73 -6.80 -9.94
C GLY A 136 -8.78 -6.91 -8.84
N TRP A 137 -8.98 -5.80 -8.11
CA TRP A 137 -10.00 -5.66 -7.07
C TRP A 137 -10.97 -4.53 -7.44
N LEU A 138 -11.98 -4.83 -8.25
CA LEU A 138 -12.87 -3.86 -8.90
C LEU A 138 -14.21 -3.67 -8.19
N ILE A 139 -14.29 -3.93 -6.92
CA ILE A 139 -15.55 -4.20 -6.22
C ILE A 139 -16.41 -2.94 -6.04
N HIS A 140 -15.83 -1.75 -6.04
CA HIS A 140 -16.53 -0.52 -5.65
C HIS A 140 -16.27 0.65 -6.59
N PRO A 141 -17.22 1.60 -6.66
CA PRO A 141 -16.96 2.89 -7.27
C PRO A 141 -15.76 3.55 -6.58
N MET A 142 -14.83 4.11 -7.37
CA MET A 142 -13.66 4.77 -6.83
C MET A 142 -14.02 5.95 -5.93
N ALA A 143 -13.17 6.25 -4.95
CA ALA A 143 -13.30 7.39 -4.07
C ALA A 143 -13.34 8.73 -4.85
N TYR A 144 -13.82 9.76 -4.20
CA TYR A 144 -14.03 11.07 -4.83
C TYR A 144 -12.75 11.67 -5.43
N ASP A 145 -11.63 11.50 -4.76
CA ASP A 145 -10.31 11.96 -5.20
C ASP A 145 -9.61 10.99 -6.19
N HIS A 146 -10.16 9.82 -6.41
CA HIS A 146 -9.62 8.81 -7.31
C HIS A 146 -10.36 8.73 -8.66
N CYS A 147 -11.51 9.38 -8.78
CA CYS A 147 -12.23 9.49 -10.04
C CYS A 147 -12.60 10.96 -10.32
N LEU A 148 -12.02 11.53 -11.38
CA LEU A 148 -12.21 12.93 -11.76
C LEU A 148 -13.37 13.13 -12.72
N CYS A 149 -14.18 12.11 -12.99
CA CYS A 149 -15.34 12.20 -13.86
C CYS A 149 -16.47 13.02 -13.24
N LYS A 150 -17.08 13.90 -14.05
CA LYS A 150 -18.21 14.75 -13.63
C LYS A 150 -19.53 13.98 -13.51
N SER A 151 -19.64 12.83 -14.18
CA SER A 151 -20.79 11.94 -14.20
C SER A 151 -20.60 10.75 -13.25
N ALA A 152 -21.18 9.60 -13.56
CA ALA A 152 -21.00 8.38 -12.77
C ALA A 152 -19.52 8.02 -12.59
N ARG A 153 -19.16 7.61 -11.37
CA ARG A 153 -17.80 7.20 -11.06
C ARG A 153 -17.47 5.85 -11.68
N HIS A 154 -16.22 5.68 -12.09
CA HIS A 154 -15.70 4.39 -12.52
C HIS A 154 -15.65 3.41 -11.35
N THR A 155 -15.96 2.16 -11.63
CA THR A 155 -15.54 1.03 -10.80
C THR A 155 -14.10 0.71 -11.14
N GLY A 156 -13.26 0.52 -10.14
CA GLY A 156 -11.84 0.27 -10.35
C GLY A 156 -11.02 0.54 -9.09
N MET A 157 -9.72 0.62 -9.25
CA MET A 157 -8.79 0.90 -8.15
C MET A 157 -7.86 2.07 -8.44
N ALA A 158 -7.34 2.68 -7.39
CA ALA A 158 -6.13 3.48 -7.51
C ALA A 158 -4.95 2.55 -7.74
N GLY A 159 -4.18 2.76 -8.80
CA GLY A 159 -3.07 1.89 -9.18
C GLY A 159 -2.05 1.69 -8.04
N PHE A 160 -1.69 2.75 -7.33
CA PHE A 160 -0.79 2.65 -6.17
C PHE A 160 -1.40 1.86 -4.99
N ILE A 161 -2.73 1.87 -4.81
CA ILE A 161 -3.43 1.08 -3.77
C ILE A 161 -3.33 -0.41 -4.09
N THR A 162 -3.53 -0.78 -5.36
CA THR A 162 -3.29 -2.15 -5.85
C THR A 162 -1.84 -2.56 -5.58
N ALA A 163 -0.88 -1.69 -5.87
CA ALA A 163 0.53 -1.96 -5.63
C ALA A 163 0.85 -2.13 -4.14
N VAL A 164 0.24 -1.35 -3.24
CA VAL A 164 0.38 -1.54 -1.78
C VAL A 164 -0.12 -2.91 -1.36
N LEU A 165 -1.27 -3.34 -1.87
CA LEU A 165 -1.82 -4.67 -1.56
C LEU A 165 -0.92 -5.79 -2.09
N ILE A 166 -0.43 -5.69 -3.34
CA ILE A 166 0.54 -6.63 -3.90
C ILE A 166 1.78 -6.74 -3.01
N ASN A 167 2.33 -5.62 -2.55
CA ASN A 167 3.51 -5.60 -1.69
C ASN A 167 3.23 -6.25 -0.33
N GLY A 168 2.07 -6.01 0.25
CA GLY A 168 1.63 -6.67 1.50
C GLY A 168 1.49 -8.18 1.35
N LEU A 169 0.79 -8.64 0.33
CA LEU A 169 0.61 -10.07 0.02
C LEU A 169 1.96 -10.74 -0.29
N SER A 170 2.83 -10.05 -1.01
CA SER A 170 4.18 -10.54 -1.31
C SER A 170 5.01 -10.75 -0.04
N ARG A 171 4.91 -9.81 0.92
CA ARG A 171 5.62 -9.95 2.19
C ARG A 171 5.06 -11.10 3.02
N TYR A 172 3.75 -11.26 3.07
CA TYR A 172 3.12 -12.40 3.71
C TYR A 172 3.53 -13.73 3.06
N TYR A 173 3.57 -13.80 1.71
CA TYR A 173 4.07 -14.99 1.01
C TYR A 173 5.47 -15.40 1.44
N LEU A 174 6.39 -14.43 1.52
CA LEU A 174 7.79 -14.70 1.91
C LEU A 174 7.93 -15.22 3.34
N LEU A 175 6.96 -14.98 4.21
CA LEU A 175 6.94 -15.45 5.60
C LEU A 175 6.18 -16.75 5.76
N SER A 176 5.09 -16.94 5.02
CA SER A 176 4.15 -18.08 5.20
C SER A 176 4.37 -19.21 4.20
N GLY A 177 4.92 -18.92 3.01
CA GLY A 177 4.97 -19.88 1.91
C GLY A 177 3.59 -20.21 1.31
N ASP A 178 2.57 -19.37 1.45
CA ASP A 178 1.22 -19.63 0.95
C ASP A 178 1.19 -19.73 -0.58
N GLU A 179 1.15 -20.94 -1.10
CA GLU A 179 1.23 -21.27 -2.53
C GLU A 179 0.11 -20.70 -3.42
N ARG A 180 -0.93 -20.12 -2.82
CA ARG A 180 -2.00 -19.44 -3.57
C ARG A 180 -1.58 -18.06 -4.08
N LEU A 181 -0.59 -17.45 -3.44
CA LEU A 181 -0.21 -16.06 -3.64
C LEU A 181 0.62 -15.78 -4.90
N PRO A 182 1.56 -16.63 -5.35
CA PRO A 182 2.34 -16.35 -6.55
C PRO A 182 1.49 -16.05 -7.78
N ASP A 183 0.46 -16.87 -8.04
CA ASP A 183 -0.45 -16.65 -9.16
C ASP A 183 -1.32 -15.39 -8.96
N ALA A 184 -1.86 -15.19 -7.76
CA ALA A 184 -2.65 -14.01 -7.43
C ALA A 184 -1.84 -12.71 -7.60
N ILE A 185 -0.58 -12.69 -7.17
CA ILE A 185 0.36 -11.58 -7.36
C ILE A 185 0.63 -11.35 -8.86
N ALA A 186 0.87 -12.42 -9.63
CA ALA A 186 1.08 -12.32 -11.06
C ALA A 186 -0.09 -11.66 -11.78
N ARG A 187 -1.30 -12.13 -11.51
CA ARG A 187 -2.54 -11.58 -12.10
C ARG A 187 -2.75 -10.12 -11.71
N ALA A 188 -2.48 -9.77 -10.44
CA ALA A 188 -2.63 -8.40 -9.96
C ALA A 188 -1.64 -7.42 -10.61
N VAL A 189 -0.38 -7.82 -10.84
CA VAL A 189 0.61 -6.98 -11.55
C VAL A 189 0.23 -6.84 -13.02
N THR A 190 -0.23 -7.91 -13.67
CA THR A 190 -0.72 -7.87 -15.05
C THR A 190 -1.93 -6.94 -15.18
N PHE A 191 -2.88 -7.01 -14.24
CA PHE A 191 -4.00 -6.08 -14.17
C PHE A 191 -3.51 -4.63 -14.03
N LEU A 192 -2.56 -4.37 -13.14
CA LEU A 192 -2.02 -3.04 -12.89
C LEU A 192 -1.42 -2.43 -14.17
N ASP A 193 -0.70 -3.24 -14.96
CA ASP A 193 -0.14 -2.80 -16.24
C ASP A 193 -1.25 -2.56 -17.28
N ASN A 194 -2.17 -3.50 -17.44
CA ASN A 194 -3.25 -3.39 -18.44
C ASN A 194 -4.18 -2.21 -18.17
N ASP A 195 -4.43 -1.90 -16.89
CA ASP A 195 -5.36 -0.86 -16.48
C ASP A 195 -4.70 0.53 -16.45
N THR A 196 -3.48 0.65 -15.96
CA THR A 196 -2.91 1.96 -15.61
C THR A 196 -1.64 2.34 -16.38
N TRP A 197 -0.90 1.41 -16.96
CA TRP A 197 0.31 1.73 -17.72
C TRP A 197 0.01 2.57 -18.97
N ARG A 198 0.83 3.60 -19.18
CA ARG A 198 0.75 4.48 -20.34
C ARG A 198 2.12 4.50 -21.03
N GLU A 199 2.16 3.92 -22.22
CA GLU A 199 3.40 3.80 -23.01
C GLU A 199 3.95 5.18 -23.42
N ASP A 200 3.04 6.11 -23.73
CA ASP A 200 3.39 7.49 -24.09
C ASP A 200 3.98 8.30 -22.93
N TRP A 201 3.63 7.94 -21.68
CA TRP A 201 4.19 8.57 -20.48
C TRP A 201 5.38 7.81 -19.92
N ARG A 202 5.53 6.53 -20.26
CA ARG A 202 6.41 5.56 -19.60
C ARG A 202 6.16 5.56 -18.09
N ASP A 203 4.89 5.57 -17.71
CA ASP A 203 4.42 5.73 -16.33
C ASP A 203 3.02 5.17 -16.16
N TRP A 204 2.61 4.91 -14.92
CA TRP A 204 1.26 4.47 -14.60
C TRP A 204 0.35 5.64 -14.29
N ARG A 205 -0.91 5.54 -14.69
CA ARG A 205 -1.94 6.44 -14.18
C ARG A 205 -2.08 6.31 -12.68
N TYR A 206 -2.49 7.41 -12.05
CA TYR A 206 -2.76 7.42 -10.61
C TYR A 206 -3.85 6.43 -10.22
N THR A 207 -4.90 6.27 -11.05
CA THR A 207 -6.04 5.36 -10.82
C THR A 207 -6.53 4.74 -12.13
N SER A 208 -7.49 3.82 -12.03
CA SER A 208 -8.23 3.26 -13.17
C SER A 208 -8.98 4.32 -13.98
N CYS A 209 -9.32 5.47 -13.38
CA CYS A 209 -10.01 6.56 -14.08
C CYS A 209 -9.13 7.18 -15.17
N PRO A 210 -9.56 7.18 -16.45
CA PRO A 210 -8.75 7.71 -17.55
C PRO A 210 -8.50 9.22 -17.47
N ALA A 211 -9.24 9.94 -16.64
CA ALA A 211 -9.05 11.37 -16.42
C ALA A 211 -7.92 11.70 -15.42
N THR A 212 -7.32 10.70 -14.77
CA THR A 212 -6.23 10.93 -13.83
C THR A 212 -4.87 10.99 -14.53
N GLY A 213 -3.97 11.82 -14.00
CA GLY A 213 -2.58 11.94 -14.44
C GLY A 213 -1.66 10.82 -13.93
N PRO A 214 -0.34 11.01 -14.09
CA PRO A 214 0.66 10.04 -13.62
C PRO A 214 0.60 9.80 -12.12
N THR A 215 1.05 8.62 -11.70
CA THR A 215 1.11 8.27 -10.28
C THR A 215 2.09 9.13 -9.49
N HIS A 216 1.69 9.46 -8.25
CA HIS A 216 2.56 10.13 -7.28
C HIS A 216 3.30 9.15 -6.37
N GLN A 217 3.13 7.84 -6.60
CA GLN A 217 3.71 6.76 -5.78
C GLN A 217 4.50 5.75 -6.64
N PRO A 218 5.45 6.21 -7.47
CA PRO A 218 6.09 5.33 -8.45
C PRO A 218 6.89 4.18 -7.79
N GLY A 219 7.56 4.43 -6.68
CA GLY A 219 8.37 3.41 -6.02
C GLY A 219 7.54 2.26 -5.45
N VAL A 220 6.34 2.55 -4.95
CA VAL A 220 5.40 1.52 -4.48
C VAL A 220 4.95 0.63 -5.63
N VAL A 221 4.66 1.23 -6.79
CA VAL A 221 4.25 0.50 -8.00
C VAL A 221 5.42 -0.32 -8.58
N MET A 222 6.63 0.26 -8.64
CA MET A 222 7.84 -0.46 -9.06
C MET A 222 8.13 -1.66 -8.16
N MET A 223 7.95 -1.52 -6.83
CA MET A 223 8.12 -2.64 -5.90
C MET A 223 7.13 -3.78 -6.15
N ALA A 224 5.89 -3.49 -6.52
CA ALA A 224 4.93 -4.51 -6.91
C ALA A 224 5.41 -5.29 -8.16
N HIS A 225 6.02 -4.62 -9.15
CA HIS A 225 6.61 -5.27 -10.31
C HIS A 225 7.83 -6.12 -9.95
N VAL A 226 8.69 -5.63 -9.06
CA VAL A 226 9.80 -6.44 -8.50
C VAL A 226 9.29 -7.73 -7.89
N ASN A 227 8.21 -7.64 -7.10
CA ASN A 227 7.58 -8.81 -6.49
C ASN A 227 6.97 -9.76 -7.55
N GLY A 228 6.29 -9.24 -8.55
CA GLY A 228 5.77 -10.02 -9.68
C GLY A 228 6.85 -10.82 -10.40
N VAL A 229 8.01 -10.20 -10.62
CA VAL A 229 9.16 -10.89 -11.26
C VAL A 229 9.80 -11.93 -10.33
N ARG A 230 10.02 -11.58 -9.05
CA ARG A 230 10.76 -12.44 -8.11
C ARG A 230 9.94 -13.62 -7.60
N ILE A 231 8.66 -13.39 -7.32
CA ILE A 231 7.77 -14.38 -6.70
C ILE A 231 7.08 -15.22 -7.78
N ALA A 232 6.52 -14.56 -8.79
CA ALA A 232 5.71 -15.22 -9.80
C ALA A 232 6.49 -15.54 -11.10
N GLY A 233 7.77 -15.18 -11.20
CA GLY A 233 8.61 -15.48 -12.36
C GLY A 233 8.24 -14.72 -13.65
N LYS A 234 7.40 -13.69 -13.56
CA LYS A 234 6.84 -12.96 -14.70
C LYS A 234 7.82 -11.93 -15.28
N ALA A 235 8.74 -12.41 -16.12
CA ALA A 235 9.79 -11.57 -16.72
C ALA A 235 9.26 -10.47 -17.66
N GLU A 236 8.04 -10.58 -18.17
CA GLU A 236 7.39 -9.55 -19.01
C GLU A 236 7.25 -8.21 -18.30
N HIS A 237 7.12 -8.20 -16.98
CA HIS A 237 7.04 -6.97 -16.19
C HIS A 237 8.36 -6.17 -16.11
N LEU A 238 9.50 -6.80 -16.51
CA LEU A 238 10.79 -6.10 -16.54
C LEU A 238 10.83 -4.96 -17.55
N ARG A 239 10.15 -5.08 -18.67
CA ARG A 239 10.09 -4.02 -19.69
C ARG A 239 9.45 -2.76 -19.13
N VAL A 240 8.29 -2.92 -18.53
CA VAL A 240 7.54 -1.81 -17.90
C VAL A 240 8.34 -1.22 -16.74
N LEU A 241 8.87 -2.06 -15.87
CA LEU A 241 9.69 -1.64 -14.74
C LEU A 241 10.92 -0.81 -15.18
N ARG A 242 11.65 -1.28 -16.21
CA ARG A 242 12.82 -0.56 -16.75
C ARG A 242 12.44 0.78 -17.34
N ALA A 243 11.38 0.82 -18.16
CA ALA A 243 10.91 2.04 -18.78
C ALA A 243 10.47 3.10 -17.74
N ALA A 244 9.74 2.66 -16.71
CA ALA A 244 9.33 3.54 -15.62
C ALA A 244 10.53 4.04 -14.80
N TRP A 245 11.47 3.15 -14.47
CA TRP A 245 12.69 3.47 -13.72
C TRP A 245 13.49 4.57 -14.42
N GLU A 246 13.85 4.39 -15.68
CA GLU A 246 14.62 5.35 -16.48
C GLU A 246 13.92 6.71 -16.50
N THR A 247 12.63 6.74 -16.84
CA THR A 247 11.84 7.97 -16.91
C THR A 247 11.75 8.73 -15.58
N LYS A 248 11.59 8.01 -14.47
CA LYS A 248 11.50 8.64 -13.13
C LYS A 248 12.84 9.19 -12.67
N PHE A 249 13.93 8.50 -12.97
CA PHE A 249 15.28 8.99 -12.65
C PHE A 249 15.68 10.18 -13.50
N GLU A 250 15.42 10.16 -14.81
CA GLU A 250 15.67 11.30 -15.68
C GLU A 250 14.96 12.55 -15.17
N ARG A 251 13.65 12.46 -14.92
CA ARG A 251 12.85 13.57 -14.37
C ARG A 251 13.36 14.06 -13.00
N LEU A 252 13.86 13.16 -12.18
CA LEU A 252 14.40 13.50 -10.88
C LEU A 252 15.68 14.34 -11.01
N LEU A 253 16.56 13.95 -11.94
CA LEU A 253 17.83 14.65 -12.19
C LEU A 253 17.63 16.00 -12.88
N GLU A 254 16.58 16.14 -13.68
CA GLU A 254 16.23 17.37 -14.40
C GLU A 254 15.57 18.42 -13.51
N THR A 255 15.08 18.07 -12.31
CA THR A 255 14.36 19.01 -11.45
C THR A 255 15.35 19.86 -10.65
N PRO A 256 15.60 21.12 -11.02
CA PRO A 256 16.72 21.88 -10.47
C PRO A 256 16.51 22.42 -9.05
N LYS A 257 15.28 22.44 -8.54
CA LYS A 257 14.95 22.90 -7.18
C LYS A 257 13.83 22.09 -6.54
N PRO A 258 14.04 21.61 -5.30
CA PRO A 258 12.96 20.97 -4.55
C PRO A 258 11.84 21.97 -4.25
N GLY A 259 10.63 21.66 -4.73
CA GLY A 259 9.40 22.39 -4.40
C GLY A 259 8.58 21.69 -3.33
N PRO A 260 7.48 22.32 -2.87
CA PRO A 260 6.53 21.67 -1.96
C PRO A 260 6.07 20.30 -2.52
N GLY A 261 6.08 19.27 -1.67
CA GLY A 261 5.67 17.91 -2.04
C GLY A 261 6.75 17.02 -2.68
N GLN A 262 7.89 17.57 -3.09
CA GLN A 262 8.98 16.78 -3.68
C GLN A 262 9.60 15.78 -2.68
N GLY A 263 9.67 16.11 -1.41
CA GLY A 263 10.11 15.17 -0.38
C GLY A 263 9.28 13.88 -0.36
N LYS A 264 7.97 13.99 -0.57
CA LYS A 264 7.07 12.83 -0.71
C LYS A 264 7.36 12.04 -1.98
N ALA A 265 7.63 12.70 -3.10
CA ALA A 265 7.96 12.04 -4.37
C ALA A 265 9.29 11.28 -4.26
N TYR A 266 10.32 11.88 -3.65
CA TYR A 266 11.59 11.22 -3.36
C TYR A 266 11.41 10.01 -2.44
N SER A 267 10.73 10.18 -1.33
CA SER A 267 10.45 9.10 -0.38
C SER A 267 9.72 7.93 -1.05
N SER A 268 8.73 8.24 -1.88
CA SER A 268 8.00 7.24 -2.63
C SER A 268 8.88 6.51 -3.66
N LEU A 269 9.75 7.23 -4.38
CA LEU A 269 10.66 6.61 -5.33
C LEU A 269 11.65 5.68 -4.63
N MET A 270 12.17 6.09 -3.47
CA MET A 270 13.15 5.31 -2.69
C MET A 270 12.55 4.06 -2.06
N TYR A 271 11.23 3.93 -1.97
CA TYR A 271 10.58 2.79 -1.34
C TYR A 271 10.98 1.43 -1.94
N GLY A 272 11.06 1.32 -3.26
CA GLY A 272 11.47 0.08 -3.95
C GLY A 272 12.77 0.21 -4.74
N CYS A 273 13.54 1.27 -4.51
CA CYS A 273 14.72 1.63 -5.28
C CYS A 273 15.82 0.55 -5.23
N PRO A 274 16.26 0.07 -4.05
CA PRO A 274 17.33 -0.92 -3.98
C PRO A 274 16.95 -2.23 -4.68
N GLU A 275 15.72 -2.69 -4.50
CA GLU A 275 15.19 -3.92 -5.09
C GLU A 275 15.07 -3.80 -6.61
N THR A 276 14.65 -2.64 -7.10
CA THR A 276 14.54 -2.35 -8.54
C THR A 276 15.91 -2.34 -9.19
N ILE A 277 16.87 -1.62 -8.63
CA ILE A 277 18.27 -1.61 -9.12
C ILE A 277 18.84 -3.02 -9.13
N GLY A 278 18.73 -3.73 -7.99
CA GLY A 278 19.26 -5.09 -7.86
C GLY A 278 18.65 -6.09 -8.85
N LEU A 279 17.38 -5.88 -9.25
CA LEU A 279 16.72 -6.71 -10.24
C LEU A 279 17.15 -6.35 -11.66
N LEU A 280 17.19 -5.06 -12.01
CA LEU A 280 17.53 -4.58 -13.35
C LEU A 280 19.00 -4.81 -13.69
N ALA A 281 19.92 -4.68 -12.72
CA ALA A 281 21.35 -4.92 -12.92
C ALA A 281 21.72 -6.39 -13.14
N LYS A 282 20.94 -7.34 -12.59
CA LYS A 282 21.20 -8.78 -12.77
C LYS A 282 20.77 -9.31 -14.14
N ARG A 283 20.03 -8.54 -14.92
CA ARG A 283 19.43 -8.96 -16.19
C ARG A 283 19.78 -8.02 -17.35
N SER A 284 20.77 -7.16 -17.15
CA SER A 284 21.48 -6.41 -18.20
C SER A 284 22.73 -7.18 -18.64
#